data_af1f81b481b2c9ca4dda33d94fa6de60
#
_entry.id   af1f81b481b2c9ca4dda33d94fa6de60
#
_cell.length_a   1.000
_cell.length_b   1.000
_cell.length_c   1.000
_cell.angle_alpha   90.00
_cell.angle_beta   90.00
_cell.angle_gamma   90.00
#
_symmetry.space_group_name_H-M   'P 1'
#
loop_
_entity.id
_entity.type
_entity.pdbx_description
1 polymer ?
#
loop_
_entity_poly.entity_id
_entity_poly.type
_entity_poly.pdbx_seq_one_letter_code
_entity_poly.pdbx_strand_id
1 'polypeptide(L)'
;DKFNLQGLILEAKSYNNIRKQGDKNPFVVECGPVICSYQFAKSKATDIKSVAWDLVVLDEAHRLRNVYKSNNVIGKALQDALAHVNSKVLLTATPLQNSLLELYGLVSIIDERVFGDIDSFRAQFVNNSKDQAFAGLRQRLASVCKRTLRRQVQQYVPYTARRAIVQEFTPT
;
A
#
# COMPACT_ATOMS: atom_id res chain seq x y z
N ASP A 1 -16.90 2.00 13.80
CA ASP A 1 -17.45 3.02 14.72
C ASP A 1 -17.77 4.35 14.04
N LYS A 2 -16.77 5.08 13.46
CA LYS A 2 -17.02 6.41 12.85
C LYS A 2 -17.97 6.38 11.65
N PHE A 3 -17.95 5.32 10.87
CA PHE A 3 -18.74 5.20 9.63
C PHE A 3 -19.87 4.17 9.75
N ASN A 4 -20.07 3.58 10.94
CA ASN A 4 -21.07 2.53 11.20
C ASN A 4 -21.04 1.38 10.17
N LEU A 5 -19.86 1.05 9.66
CA LEU A 5 -19.65 -0.06 8.74
C LEU A 5 -19.39 -1.34 9.55
N GLN A 6 -20.12 -2.38 9.22
CA GLN A 6 -19.83 -3.72 9.73
C GLN A 6 -18.70 -4.32 8.90
N GLY A 7 -17.50 -4.43 9.48
CA GLY A 7 -16.33 -4.99 8.82
C GLY A 7 -16.03 -6.41 9.32
N LEU A 8 -15.58 -7.27 8.42
CA LEU A 8 -15.11 -8.60 8.75
C LEU A 8 -13.59 -8.59 8.94
N ILE A 9 -13.11 -8.97 10.13
CA ILE A 9 -11.69 -9.17 10.39
C ILE A 9 -11.36 -10.64 10.10
N LEU A 10 -10.55 -10.88 9.07
CA LEU A 10 -10.07 -12.21 8.71
C LEU A 10 -8.66 -12.45 9.22
N GLU A 11 -8.57 -13.44 10.07
CA GLU A 11 -7.34 -14.09 10.53
C GLU A 11 -7.49 -15.61 10.43
N ALA A 12 -6.45 -16.37 10.74
CA ALA A 12 -6.48 -17.84 10.57
C ALA A 12 -7.68 -18.51 11.28
N LYS A 13 -8.02 -18.02 12.48
CA LYS A 13 -9.13 -18.59 13.28
C LYS A 13 -10.48 -18.30 12.65
N SER A 14 -10.80 -17.03 12.37
CA SER A 14 -12.08 -16.63 11.77
C SER A 14 -12.26 -17.23 10.38
N TYR A 15 -11.21 -17.23 9.56
CA TYR A 15 -11.20 -17.86 8.23
C TYR A 15 -11.55 -19.35 8.30
N ASN A 16 -10.89 -20.11 9.18
CA ASN A 16 -11.12 -21.55 9.31
C ASN A 16 -12.53 -21.85 9.85
N ASN A 17 -13.06 -21.02 10.73
CA ASN A 17 -14.41 -21.18 11.25
C ASN A 17 -15.48 -20.99 10.14
N ILE A 18 -15.33 -19.96 9.31
CA ILE A 18 -16.23 -19.71 8.18
C ILE A 18 -16.16 -20.86 7.17
N ARG A 19 -14.96 -21.34 6.86
CA ARG A 19 -14.75 -22.49 5.95
C ARG A 19 -15.42 -23.78 6.46
N LYS A 20 -15.43 -24.00 7.76
CA LYS A 20 -16.11 -25.17 8.38
C LYS A 20 -17.63 -25.10 8.32
N GLN A 21 -18.20 -23.90 8.24
CA GLN A 21 -19.64 -23.69 8.18
C GLN A 21 -20.23 -23.81 6.78
N GLY A 22 -19.40 -23.84 5.74
CA GLY A 22 -19.83 -24.00 4.36
C GLY A 22 -18.72 -23.59 3.41
N ASP A 23 -18.55 -24.24 2.36
CA ASP A 23 -17.40 -24.21 1.45
C ASP A 23 -17.15 -22.90 0.67
N LYS A 24 -17.67 -21.81 1.17
CA LYS A 24 -17.54 -20.49 0.52
C LYS A 24 -16.18 -19.85 0.85
N ASN A 25 -15.64 -19.15 -0.12
CA ASN A 25 -14.47 -18.30 0.10
C ASN A 25 -14.81 -17.21 1.14
N PRO A 26 -14.14 -17.17 2.33
CA PRO A 26 -14.47 -16.20 3.39
C PRO A 26 -14.21 -14.74 3.02
N PHE A 27 -13.50 -14.47 1.92
CA PHE A 27 -13.33 -13.11 1.39
C PHE A 27 -14.55 -12.61 0.61
N VAL A 28 -15.48 -13.50 0.23
CA VAL A 28 -16.72 -13.12 -0.44
C VAL A 28 -17.75 -12.74 0.62
N VAL A 29 -17.97 -11.44 0.77
CA VAL A 29 -18.97 -10.87 1.69
C VAL A 29 -20.05 -10.14 0.90
N GLU A 30 -21.28 -10.11 1.42
CA GLU A 30 -22.39 -9.42 0.76
C GLU A 30 -22.21 -7.90 0.79
N CYS A 31 -21.69 -7.39 1.90
CA CYS A 31 -21.39 -5.97 2.05
C CYS A 31 -20.34 -5.74 3.15
N GLY A 32 -19.71 -4.56 3.10
CA GLY A 32 -18.76 -4.11 4.11
C GLY A 32 -17.30 -4.49 3.82
N PRO A 33 -16.37 -3.89 4.57
CA PRO A 33 -14.94 -4.11 4.37
C PRO A 33 -14.49 -5.44 4.98
N VAL A 34 -13.58 -6.11 4.27
CA VAL A 34 -12.79 -7.24 4.80
C VAL A 34 -11.41 -6.73 5.18
N ILE A 35 -11.00 -6.97 6.41
CA ILE A 35 -9.73 -6.48 6.96
C ILE A 35 -8.85 -7.67 7.29
N CYS A 36 -7.62 -7.67 6.81
CA CYS A 36 -6.64 -8.71 7.16
C CYS A 36 -5.21 -8.17 7.13
N SER A 37 -4.27 -8.91 7.73
CA SER A 37 -2.86 -8.57 7.67
C SER A 37 -2.24 -8.95 6.32
N TYR A 38 -1.14 -8.29 5.93
CA TYR A 38 -0.36 -8.64 4.73
C TYR A 38 0.12 -10.10 4.71
N GLN A 39 0.53 -10.61 5.86
CA GLN A 39 0.99 -12.01 5.99
C GLN A 39 -0.15 -12.98 5.72
N PHE A 40 -1.33 -12.69 6.29
CA PHE A 40 -2.51 -13.51 6.07
C PHE A 40 -2.98 -13.43 4.63
N ALA A 41 -3.06 -12.23 4.06
CA ALA A 41 -3.43 -12.01 2.66
C ALA A 41 -2.50 -12.77 1.70
N LYS A 42 -1.17 -12.74 1.91
CA LYS A 42 -0.23 -13.57 1.15
C LYS A 42 -0.58 -15.05 1.22
N SER A 43 -0.90 -15.58 2.42
CA SER A 43 -1.22 -17.01 2.61
C SER A 43 -2.52 -17.43 1.93
N LYS A 44 -3.38 -16.46 1.58
CA LYS A 44 -4.70 -16.63 0.95
C LYS A 44 -4.81 -15.92 -0.40
N ALA A 45 -3.68 -15.69 -1.05
CA ALA A 45 -3.63 -14.94 -2.32
C ALA A 45 -4.55 -15.50 -3.39
N THR A 46 -4.68 -16.82 -3.49
CA THR A 46 -5.60 -17.49 -4.44
C THR A 46 -7.06 -17.16 -4.17
N ASP A 47 -7.47 -17.16 -2.90
CA ASP A 47 -8.84 -16.84 -2.52
C ASP A 47 -9.14 -15.35 -2.77
N ILE A 48 -8.18 -14.47 -2.47
CA ILE A 48 -8.28 -13.03 -2.75
C ILE A 48 -8.39 -12.77 -4.24
N LYS A 49 -7.60 -13.47 -5.07
CA LYS A 49 -7.60 -13.36 -6.53
C LYS A 49 -8.93 -13.74 -7.15
N SER A 50 -9.70 -14.62 -6.52
CA SER A 50 -11.00 -15.06 -7.04
C SER A 50 -12.16 -14.12 -6.72
N VAL A 51 -11.94 -13.05 -5.96
CA VAL A 51 -12.98 -12.08 -5.57
C VAL A 51 -12.97 -10.86 -6.50
N ALA A 52 -14.13 -10.44 -6.94
CA ALA A 52 -14.31 -9.19 -7.67
C ALA A 52 -14.37 -8.01 -6.69
N TRP A 53 -13.23 -7.42 -6.39
CA TRP A 53 -13.12 -6.29 -5.45
C TRP A 53 -13.52 -4.97 -6.12
N ASP A 54 -14.39 -4.21 -5.49
CA ASP A 54 -14.70 -2.83 -5.89
C ASP A 54 -13.58 -1.87 -5.56
N LEU A 55 -12.96 -2.06 -4.38
CA LEU A 55 -11.85 -1.24 -3.89
C LEU A 55 -10.93 -2.07 -3.00
N VAL A 56 -9.64 -1.91 -3.19
CA VAL A 56 -8.62 -2.45 -2.27
C VAL A 56 -7.81 -1.30 -1.68
N VAL A 57 -7.72 -1.28 -0.35
CA VAL A 57 -6.90 -0.31 0.39
C VAL A 57 -5.71 -1.04 1.03
N LEU A 58 -4.52 -0.61 0.72
CA LEU A 58 -3.26 -1.12 1.27
C LEU A 58 -2.70 -0.07 2.24
N ASP A 59 -2.95 -0.26 3.53
CA ASP A 59 -2.44 0.63 4.57
C ASP A 59 -0.99 0.29 4.93
N GLU A 60 -0.19 1.30 5.30
CA GLU A 60 1.25 1.19 5.51
C GLU A 60 1.97 0.53 4.32
N ALA A 61 1.59 0.97 3.11
CA ALA A 61 2.05 0.39 1.85
C ALA A 61 3.57 0.47 1.64
N HIS A 62 4.30 1.27 2.43
CA HIS A 62 5.76 1.29 2.42
C HIS A 62 6.38 -0.10 2.62
N ARG A 63 5.67 -1.03 3.25
CA ARG A 63 6.09 -2.43 3.42
C ARG A 63 6.20 -3.19 2.10
N LEU A 64 5.52 -2.72 1.05
CA LEU A 64 5.49 -3.33 -0.28
C LEU A 64 6.41 -2.64 -1.30
N ARG A 65 7.05 -1.52 -0.94
CA ARG A 65 7.86 -0.68 -1.84
C ARG A 65 8.96 -1.41 -2.62
N ASN A 66 9.44 -2.54 -2.11
CA ASN A 66 10.46 -3.35 -2.75
C ASN A 66 9.88 -4.52 -3.57
N VAL A 67 8.63 -4.43 -4.06
CA VAL A 67 7.96 -5.50 -4.81
C VAL A 67 8.75 -5.95 -6.06
N TYR A 68 9.52 -5.06 -6.67
CA TYR A 68 10.40 -5.34 -7.80
C TYR A 68 11.57 -6.29 -7.46
N LYS A 69 11.91 -6.46 -6.17
CA LYS A 69 12.98 -7.38 -5.74
C LYS A 69 12.44 -8.81 -5.66
N SER A 70 13.29 -9.79 -6.05
CA SER A 70 12.92 -11.22 -6.04
C SER A 70 12.55 -11.75 -4.65
N ASN A 71 13.15 -11.23 -3.60
CA ASN A 71 12.95 -11.65 -2.22
C ASN A 71 11.69 -11.05 -1.56
N ASN A 72 10.99 -10.11 -2.19
CA ASN A 72 9.74 -9.57 -1.65
C ASN A 72 8.55 -10.46 -2.01
N VAL A 73 8.47 -11.60 -1.34
CA VAL A 73 7.45 -12.63 -1.59
C VAL A 73 6.04 -12.12 -1.29
N ILE A 74 5.88 -11.29 -0.24
CA ILE A 74 4.55 -10.73 0.14
C ILE A 74 4.08 -9.76 -0.94
N GLY A 75 4.94 -8.82 -1.34
CA GLY A 75 4.59 -7.82 -2.34
C GLY A 75 4.18 -8.45 -3.66
N LYS A 76 4.97 -9.42 -4.15
CA LYS A 76 4.67 -10.14 -5.39
C LYS A 76 3.37 -10.93 -5.35
N ALA A 77 3.13 -11.65 -4.26
CA ALA A 77 1.90 -12.43 -4.09
C ALA A 77 0.67 -11.51 -4.09
N LEU A 78 0.75 -10.35 -3.44
CA LEU A 78 -0.34 -9.38 -3.43
C LEU A 78 -0.48 -8.66 -4.77
N GLN A 79 0.60 -8.30 -5.43
CA GLN A 79 0.56 -7.68 -6.76
C GLN A 79 -0.16 -8.62 -7.76
N ASP A 80 0.19 -9.91 -7.78
CA ASP A 80 -0.48 -10.91 -8.62
C ASP A 80 -1.94 -11.11 -8.22
N ALA A 81 -2.22 -11.27 -6.93
CA ALA A 81 -3.59 -11.48 -6.46
C ALA A 81 -4.53 -10.31 -6.77
N LEU A 82 -3.99 -9.09 -6.83
CA LEU A 82 -4.74 -7.85 -7.05
C LEU A 82 -4.60 -7.28 -8.47
N ALA A 83 -3.95 -8.00 -9.39
CA ALA A 83 -3.68 -7.51 -10.75
C ALA A 83 -4.97 -7.16 -11.51
N HIS A 84 -6.08 -7.89 -11.26
CA HIS A 84 -7.37 -7.67 -11.89
C HIS A 84 -8.20 -6.55 -11.24
N VAL A 85 -7.79 -6.04 -10.09
CA VAL A 85 -8.53 -4.99 -9.37
C VAL A 85 -8.21 -3.62 -9.97
N ASN A 86 -9.26 -2.91 -10.41
CA ASN A 86 -9.12 -1.60 -11.02
C ASN A 86 -8.91 -0.47 -10.00
N SER A 87 -9.62 -0.54 -8.88
CA SER A 87 -9.59 0.51 -7.85
C SER A 87 -8.68 0.09 -6.68
N LYS A 88 -7.48 0.66 -6.65
CA LYS A 88 -6.50 0.40 -5.58
C LYS A 88 -6.04 1.71 -4.94
N VAL A 89 -5.98 1.75 -3.62
CA VAL A 89 -5.47 2.89 -2.83
C VAL A 89 -4.34 2.41 -1.94
N LEU A 90 -3.19 3.03 -2.06
CA LEU A 90 -2.03 2.80 -1.20
C LEU A 90 -1.86 3.98 -0.25
N LEU A 91 -1.89 3.70 1.05
CA LEU A 91 -1.69 4.70 2.10
C LEU A 91 -0.30 4.51 2.71
N THR A 92 0.49 5.55 2.75
CA THR A 92 1.82 5.51 3.38
C THR A 92 2.30 6.90 3.79
N ALA A 93 2.96 6.98 4.93
CA ALA A 93 3.65 8.18 5.37
C ALA A 93 5.02 8.36 4.68
N THR A 94 5.62 7.29 4.19
CA THR A 94 6.98 7.25 3.65
C THR A 94 7.06 6.52 2.31
N PRO A 95 6.55 7.11 1.22
CA PRO A 95 6.52 6.45 -0.09
C PRO A 95 7.92 6.27 -0.68
N LEU A 96 8.86 7.13 -0.30
CA LEU A 96 10.24 7.15 -0.75
C LEU A 96 11.16 7.36 0.45
N GLN A 97 12.11 6.46 0.65
CA GLN A 97 13.07 6.55 1.75
C GLN A 97 14.52 6.51 1.23
N ASN A 98 14.87 5.51 0.43
CA ASN A 98 16.25 5.28 0.04
C ASN A 98 16.49 5.39 -1.48
N SER A 99 15.49 5.12 -2.31
CA SER A 99 15.68 5.00 -3.76
C SER A 99 14.39 5.26 -4.52
N LEU A 100 14.51 5.88 -5.71
CA LEU A 100 13.37 6.04 -6.64
C LEU A 100 12.75 4.71 -7.04
N LEU A 101 13.49 3.61 -6.96
CA LEU A 101 12.93 2.27 -7.22
C LEU A 101 11.88 1.84 -6.18
N GLU A 102 11.91 2.39 -4.97
CA GLU A 102 10.86 2.16 -3.98
C GLU A 102 9.52 2.76 -4.44
N LEU A 103 9.59 3.97 -5.03
CA LEU A 103 8.44 4.62 -5.62
C LEU A 103 7.93 3.86 -6.84
N TYR A 104 8.84 3.39 -7.71
CA TYR A 104 8.51 2.49 -8.82
C TYR A 104 7.72 1.27 -8.32
N GLY A 105 8.21 0.61 -7.26
CA GLY A 105 7.56 -0.56 -6.70
C GLY A 105 6.14 -0.29 -6.18
N LEU A 106 5.91 0.84 -5.52
CA LEU A 106 4.56 1.20 -5.05
C LEU A 106 3.60 1.51 -6.22
N VAL A 107 4.07 2.29 -7.19
CA VAL A 107 3.25 2.66 -8.35
C VAL A 107 2.93 1.46 -9.21
N SER A 108 3.85 0.49 -9.36
CA SER A 108 3.60 -0.74 -10.13
C SER A 108 2.49 -1.63 -9.51
N ILE A 109 2.22 -1.52 -8.21
CA ILE A 109 1.08 -2.20 -7.58
C ILE A 109 -0.25 -1.52 -7.99
N ILE A 110 -0.25 -0.20 -8.14
CA ILE A 110 -1.44 0.55 -8.58
C ILE A 110 -1.70 0.28 -10.05
N ASP A 111 -0.72 0.62 -10.91
CA ASP A 111 -0.78 0.44 -12.35
C ASP A 111 0.64 0.34 -12.93
N GLU A 112 1.00 -0.81 -13.47
CA GLU A 112 2.31 -1.08 -14.07
C GLU A 112 2.60 -0.19 -15.29
N ARG A 113 1.55 0.30 -15.97
CA ARG A 113 1.68 1.12 -17.18
C ARG A 113 2.20 2.53 -16.91
N VAL A 114 2.08 3.04 -15.69
CA VAL A 114 2.50 4.40 -15.34
C VAL A 114 3.98 4.62 -15.60
N PHE A 115 4.81 3.65 -15.25
CA PHE A 115 6.26 3.73 -15.40
C PHE A 115 6.84 2.75 -16.42
N GLY A 116 6.07 1.77 -16.87
CA GLY A 116 6.53 0.69 -17.73
C GLY A 116 7.49 -0.27 -17.00
N ASP A 117 8.41 -0.86 -17.73
CA ASP A 117 9.37 -1.79 -17.16
C ASP A 117 10.46 -1.10 -16.31
N ILE A 118 11.07 -1.88 -15.41
CA ILE A 118 12.04 -1.38 -14.43
C ILE A 118 13.33 -0.86 -15.06
N ASP A 119 13.77 -1.42 -16.19
CA ASP A 119 15.03 -1.03 -16.83
C ASP A 119 14.85 0.29 -17.56
N SER A 120 13.72 0.50 -18.22
CA SER A 120 13.32 1.80 -18.78
C SER A 120 13.21 2.87 -17.69
N PHE A 121 12.60 2.53 -16.53
CA PHE A 121 12.51 3.45 -15.40
C PHE A 121 13.89 3.83 -14.86
N ARG A 122 14.80 2.87 -14.72
CA ARG A 122 16.18 3.12 -14.28
C ARG A 122 16.91 4.05 -15.23
N ALA A 123 16.84 3.76 -16.53
CA ALA A 123 17.49 4.58 -17.54
C ALA A 123 16.97 6.02 -17.56
N GLN A 124 15.66 6.20 -17.41
CA GLN A 124 15.02 7.52 -17.49
C GLN A 124 15.20 8.36 -16.22
N PHE A 125 15.10 7.76 -15.03
CA PHE A 125 14.93 8.49 -13.78
C PHE A 125 16.00 8.22 -12.72
N VAL A 126 16.59 7.03 -12.68
CA VAL A 126 17.59 6.68 -11.66
C VAL A 126 18.98 7.08 -12.12
N ASN A 127 19.33 6.78 -13.37
CA ASN A 127 20.65 7.05 -13.95
C ASN A 127 20.74 8.44 -14.58
N ASN A 128 19.65 9.20 -14.60
CA ASN A 128 19.58 10.51 -15.23
C ASN A 128 19.27 11.58 -14.18
N SER A 129 20.28 12.36 -13.81
CA SER A 129 20.16 13.44 -12.82
C SER A 129 19.71 14.79 -13.38
N LYS A 130 19.24 14.84 -14.63
CA LYS A 130 18.80 16.10 -15.25
C LYS A 130 17.43 16.53 -14.72
N ASP A 131 17.25 17.84 -14.56
CA ASP A 131 15.97 18.43 -14.08
C ASP A 131 14.76 18.02 -14.93
N GLN A 132 14.94 17.81 -16.22
CA GLN A 132 13.91 17.33 -17.14
C GLN A 132 13.38 15.92 -16.77
N ALA A 133 14.27 15.02 -16.30
CA ALA A 133 13.85 13.70 -15.86
C ALA A 133 12.92 13.78 -14.63
N PHE A 134 13.26 14.65 -13.68
CA PHE A 134 12.40 14.88 -12.50
C PHE A 134 11.08 15.56 -12.84
N ALA A 135 11.04 16.45 -13.82
CA ALA A 135 9.80 17.05 -14.30
C ALA A 135 8.88 15.98 -14.92
N GLY A 136 9.40 15.12 -15.77
CA GLY A 136 8.68 13.98 -16.34
C GLY A 136 8.17 13.00 -15.30
N LEU A 137 8.98 12.70 -14.26
CA LEU A 137 8.59 11.86 -13.14
C LEU A 137 7.40 12.47 -12.37
N ARG A 138 7.47 13.76 -12.04
CA ARG A 138 6.39 14.49 -11.35
C ARG A 138 5.10 14.47 -12.16
N GLN A 139 5.18 14.66 -13.46
CA GLN A 139 4.01 14.65 -14.35
C GLN A 139 3.31 13.29 -14.32
N ARG A 140 4.06 12.18 -14.42
CA ARG A 140 3.49 10.83 -14.35
C ARG A 140 2.89 10.54 -12.98
N LEU A 141 3.54 10.99 -11.89
CA LEU A 141 3.03 10.82 -10.54
C LEU A 141 1.77 11.62 -10.25
N ALA A 142 1.58 12.76 -10.88
CA ALA A 142 0.44 13.63 -10.60
C ALA A 142 -0.92 12.96 -10.83
N SER A 143 -0.98 11.96 -11.72
CA SER A 143 -2.20 11.20 -12.00
C SER A 143 -2.52 10.11 -10.96
N VAL A 144 -1.52 9.61 -10.23
CA VAL A 144 -1.67 8.45 -9.34
C VAL A 144 -1.27 8.72 -7.90
N CYS A 145 -0.65 9.87 -7.60
CA CYS A 145 -0.13 10.15 -6.27
C CYS A 145 -0.60 11.53 -5.77
N LYS A 146 -1.14 11.56 -4.55
CA LYS A 146 -1.47 12.79 -3.85
C LYS A 146 -0.75 12.85 -2.51
N ARG A 147 0.00 13.92 -2.28
CA ARG A 147 0.67 14.18 -1.00
C ARG A 147 -0.11 15.19 -0.19
N THR A 148 -0.52 14.80 1.01
CA THR A 148 -1.15 15.68 1.98
C THR A 148 -0.18 15.97 3.12
N LEU A 149 0.13 17.23 3.35
CA LEU A 149 1.01 17.63 4.45
C LEU A 149 0.18 17.88 5.71
N ARG A 150 0.71 17.51 6.88
CA ARG A 150 0.05 17.71 8.18
C ARG A 150 -0.43 19.16 8.37
N ARG A 151 0.37 20.16 7.96
CA ARG A 151 0.00 21.56 8.02
C ARG A 151 -1.27 21.92 7.22
N GLN A 152 -1.57 21.18 6.15
CA GLN A 152 -2.74 21.40 5.29
C GLN A 152 -4.03 20.89 5.92
N VAL A 153 -3.94 19.93 6.84
CA VAL A 153 -5.11 19.34 7.53
C VAL A 153 -5.27 19.85 8.95
N GLN A 154 -4.32 20.63 9.50
CA GLN A 154 -4.39 21.17 10.85
C GLN A 154 -5.63 22.02 11.12
N GLN A 155 -6.12 22.72 10.10
CA GLN A 155 -7.35 23.52 10.20
C GLN A 155 -8.63 22.68 10.34
N TYR A 156 -8.58 21.39 9.92
CA TYR A 156 -9.73 20.47 9.99
C TYR A 156 -9.60 19.46 11.13
N VAL A 157 -8.40 19.17 11.55
CA VAL A 157 -8.11 18.18 12.59
C VAL A 157 -7.13 18.78 13.60
N PRO A 158 -7.56 19.06 14.83
CA PRO A 158 -6.68 19.57 15.87
C PRO A 158 -5.69 18.48 16.28
N TYR A 159 -4.42 18.70 16.02
CA TYR A 159 -3.33 17.84 16.49
C TYR A 159 -2.69 18.45 17.73
N THR A 160 -2.34 17.62 18.69
CA THR A 160 -1.52 18.04 19.83
C THR A 160 -0.14 18.50 19.36
N ALA A 161 0.35 19.61 19.91
CA ALA A 161 1.71 20.09 19.64
C ALA A 161 2.74 19.09 20.22
N ARG A 162 3.67 18.66 19.39
CA ARG A 162 4.82 17.87 19.87
C ARG A 162 5.93 18.84 20.21
N ARG A 163 6.39 18.80 21.47
CA ARG A 163 7.62 19.49 21.92
C ARG A 163 8.69 18.44 22.13
N ALA A 164 9.83 18.61 21.48
CA ALA A 164 11.02 17.83 21.81
C ALA A 164 11.60 18.38 23.14
N ILE A 165 11.73 17.54 24.14
CA ILE A 165 12.39 17.86 25.41
C ILE A 165 13.67 17.05 25.41
N VAL A 166 14.81 17.73 25.44
CA VAL A 166 16.12 17.09 25.62
C VAL A 166 16.38 17.04 27.12
N GLN A 167 16.51 15.83 27.66
CA GLN A 167 16.97 15.61 29.04
C GLN A 167 18.41 15.12 28.97
N GLU A 168 19.31 15.90 29.52
CA GLU A 168 20.70 15.49 29.71
C GLU A 168 20.82 14.71 31.05
N PHE A 169 21.32 13.50 30.95
CA PHE A 169 21.62 12.67 32.10
C PHE A 169 23.15 12.70 32.33
N THR A 170 23.60 13.18 33.48
CA THR A 170 24.97 12.98 33.93
C THR A 170 25.06 11.57 34.51
N PRO A 171 25.89 10.67 33.94
CA PRO A 171 26.12 9.38 34.55
C PRO A 171 26.82 9.57 35.91
N THR A 172 26.31 8.92 36.96
CA THR A 172 26.92 8.80 38.28
C THR A 172 28.02 7.77 38.30
#